data_d8f554ef1bd457400e1805ea6010f1b8
#
_entry.id   d8f554ef1bd457400e1805ea6010f1b8
#
_cell.length_a   1.000
_cell.length_b   1.000
_cell.length_c   1.000
_cell.angle_alpha   90.00
_cell.angle_beta   90.00
_cell.angle_gamma   90.00
#
_symmetry.space_group_name_H-M   'P 1'
#
loop_
_entity.id
_entity.type
_entity.pdbx_description
1 polymer ?
#
loop_
_entity_poly.entity_id
_entity_poly.type
_entity_poly.pdbx_seq_one_letter_code
_entity_poly.pdbx_strand_id
1 'polypeptide(L)'
;MGKPLFYEILEKPATSCIIGLCTLVWFYIHKKNIGYSHVGLSYETAVEGHHWRIITSAFSHISVLHLVFNMSALWSLGVVEQLGHMGLGVGYYLHYSIVLVVLSGLLVLGSYHVLINRFKFEYFRRVTAVGYSCVVFGWMTILSVRQPSSKLNLFGFLSLPISFAPFESLIFTSIIVPQASFLGHFSGIIIGYSIAWGLIHGMNNYWAVSMLGWILIVFGISLKQSGAYDFQFLEIESVTDPCLPGNGRMLQMSSLLDARDELV
;
A
#
# COMPACT_ATOMS: atom_id res chain seq x y z
N MET A 1 -34.06 -12.97 10.10
CA MET A 1 -32.98 -13.97 10.24
C MET A 1 -31.88 -13.59 9.29
N GLY A 2 -30.64 -13.38 9.78
CA GLY A 2 -29.50 -13.13 8.90
C GLY A 2 -29.16 -14.36 8.03
N LYS A 3 -28.56 -14.14 6.86
CA LYS A 3 -28.11 -15.25 6.00
C LYS A 3 -27.03 -16.05 6.77
N PRO A 4 -26.93 -17.36 6.58
CA PRO A 4 -25.81 -18.14 7.12
C PRO A 4 -24.47 -17.60 6.62
N LEU A 5 -23.45 -17.57 7.47
CA LEU A 5 -22.12 -17.03 7.18
C LEU A 5 -21.51 -17.62 5.89
N PHE A 6 -21.73 -18.91 5.64
CA PHE A 6 -21.22 -19.55 4.42
C PHE A 6 -21.73 -18.89 3.14
N TYR A 7 -23.00 -18.49 3.09
CA TYR A 7 -23.57 -17.79 1.94
C TYR A 7 -22.99 -16.38 1.80
N GLU A 8 -22.75 -15.68 2.91
CA GLU A 8 -22.12 -14.37 2.87
C GLU A 8 -20.66 -14.44 2.35
N ILE A 9 -19.93 -15.49 2.71
CA ILE A 9 -18.57 -15.75 2.18
C ILE A 9 -18.61 -15.96 0.67
N LEU A 10 -19.58 -16.72 0.16
CA LEU A 10 -19.74 -16.96 -1.27
C LEU A 10 -20.21 -15.71 -2.05
N GLU A 11 -20.95 -14.82 -1.40
CA GLU A 11 -21.38 -13.55 -1.99
C GLU A 11 -20.24 -12.51 -2.04
N LYS A 12 -19.18 -12.68 -1.24
CA LYS A 12 -18.03 -11.77 -1.12
C LYS A 12 -16.70 -12.54 -1.23
N PRO A 13 -16.46 -13.27 -2.32
CA PRO A 13 -15.31 -14.18 -2.42
C PRO A 13 -13.96 -13.43 -2.36
N ALA A 14 -13.80 -12.29 -3.03
CA ALA A 14 -12.55 -11.53 -2.99
C ALA A 14 -12.31 -10.91 -1.61
N THR A 15 -13.32 -10.33 -0.99
CA THR A 15 -13.25 -9.83 0.39
C THR A 15 -12.84 -10.94 1.34
N SER A 16 -13.44 -12.11 1.24
CA SER A 16 -13.13 -13.27 2.09
C SER A 16 -11.70 -13.77 1.86
N CYS A 17 -11.25 -13.83 0.62
CA CYS A 17 -9.86 -14.19 0.27
C CYS A 17 -8.85 -13.19 0.83
N ILE A 18 -9.12 -11.89 0.72
CA ILE A 18 -8.23 -10.84 1.25
C ILE A 18 -8.15 -10.93 2.78
N ILE A 19 -9.28 -11.13 3.46
CA ILE A 19 -9.32 -11.33 4.92
C ILE A 19 -8.50 -12.56 5.32
N GLY A 20 -8.69 -13.68 4.61
CA GLY A 20 -7.91 -14.90 4.82
C GLY A 20 -6.41 -14.66 4.63
N LEU A 21 -6.01 -13.98 3.54
CA LEU A 21 -4.63 -13.66 3.24
C LEU A 21 -4.00 -12.77 4.34
N CYS A 22 -4.65 -11.67 4.72
CA CYS A 22 -4.19 -10.79 5.80
C CYS A 22 -4.03 -11.54 7.12
N THR A 23 -4.97 -12.44 7.45
CA THR A 23 -4.93 -13.26 8.65
C THR A 23 -3.75 -14.25 8.62
N LEU A 24 -3.53 -14.93 7.49
CA LEU A 24 -2.40 -15.84 7.31
C LEU A 24 -1.06 -15.13 7.38
N VAL A 25 -0.93 -13.96 6.72
CA VAL A 25 0.29 -13.13 6.78
C VAL A 25 0.56 -12.67 8.21
N TRP A 26 -0.47 -12.18 8.92
CA TRP A 26 -0.34 -11.79 10.31
C TRP A 26 0.13 -12.95 11.20
N PHE A 27 -0.48 -14.14 11.05
CA PHE A 27 -0.11 -15.32 11.80
C PHE A 27 1.36 -15.72 11.50
N TYR A 28 1.78 -15.68 10.25
CA TYR A 28 3.15 -15.99 9.85
C TYR A 28 4.16 -15.01 10.46
N ILE A 29 3.90 -13.70 10.36
CA ILE A 29 4.75 -12.64 10.92
C ILE A 29 4.89 -12.84 12.43
N HIS A 30 3.78 -13.08 13.10
CA HIS A 30 3.76 -13.27 14.56
C HIS A 30 4.47 -14.55 15.00
N LYS A 31 4.20 -15.68 14.31
CA LYS A 31 4.86 -16.97 14.59
C LYS A 31 6.38 -16.91 14.39
N LYS A 32 6.84 -16.14 13.41
CA LYS A 32 8.26 -15.98 13.10
C LYS A 32 8.90 -14.83 13.88
N ASN A 33 8.15 -14.11 14.68
CA ASN A 33 8.59 -12.93 15.42
C ASN A 33 9.28 -11.88 14.53
N ILE A 34 8.70 -11.65 13.31
CA ILE A 34 9.22 -10.70 12.35
C ILE A 34 8.75 -9.30 12.78
N GLY A 35 9.70 -8.39 12.98
CA GLY A 35 9.39 -6.99 13.27
C GLY A 35 8.70 -6.31 12.08
N TYR A 36 7.74 -5.44 12.35
CA TYR A 36 6.99 -4.74 11.32
C TYR A 36 7.86 -3.81 10.44
N SER A 37 9.00 -3.37 10.93
CA SER A 37 10.00 -2.64 10.13
C SER A 37 10.55 -3.46 8.95
N HIS A 38 10.52 -4.80 9.05
CA HIS A 38 10.96 -5.69 7.98
C HIS A 38 9.91 -5.90 6.88
N VAL A 39 8.64 -5.69 7.19
CA VAL A 39 7.51 -5.92 6.26
C VAL A 39 6.81 -4.63 5.81
N GLY A 40 7.00 -3.56 6.56
CA GLY A 40 6.33 -2.30 6.31
C GLY A 40 7.00 -1.43 5.26
N LEU A 41 6.22 -0.48 4.74
CA LEU A 41 6.65 0.53 3.79
C LEU A 41 7.20 1.74 4.55
N SER A 42 8.45 2.12 4.28
CA SER A 42 9.05 3.36 4.75
C SER A 42 9.76 4.08 3.61
N TYR A 43 10.05 5.37 3.78
CA TYR A 43 10.82 6.12 2.80
C TYR A 43 12.23 5.55 2.63
N GLU A 44 12.88 5.17 3.72
CA GLU A 44 14.23 4.59 3.73
C GLU A 44 14.28 3.31 2.90
N THR A 45 13.37 2.37 3.14
CA THR A 45 13.31 1.11 2.39
C THR A 45 12.93 1.29 0.93
N ALA A 46 12.16 2.32 0.59
CA ALA A 46 11.84 2.62 -0.79
C ALA A 46 13.06 3.17 -1.55
N VAL A 47 13.89 4.02 -0.90
CA VAL A 47 15.14 4.53 -1.48
C VAL A 47 16.16 3.39 -1.67
N GLU A 48 16.15 2.39 -0.81
CA GLU A 48 16.97 1.17 -0.93
C GLU A 48 16.50 0.20 -2.03
N GLY A 49 15.42 0.53 -2.76
CA GLY A 49 14.91 -0.29 -3.86
C GLY A 49 13.86 -1.33 -3.46
N HIS A 50 13.43 -1.39 -2.19
CA HIS A 50 12.41 -2.34 -1.72
C HIS A 50 10.98 -1.90 -2.09
N HIS A 51 10.74 -1.53 -3.34
CA HIS A 51 9.45 -1.00 -3.83
C HIS A 51 8.31 -2.03 -3.73
N TRP A 52 8.63 -3.34 -3.72
CA TRP A 52 7.67 -4.41 -3.50
C TRP A 52 6.90 -4.27 -2.17
N ARG A 53 7.45 -3.53 -1.21
CA ARG A 53 6.79 -3.24 0.07
C ARG A 53 5.54 -2.36 -0.08
N ILE A 54 5.36 -1.67 -1.20
CA ILE A 54 4.10 -0.97 -1.50
C ILE A 54 2.93 -1.95 -1.46
N ILE A 55 3.14 -3.16 -1.98
CA ILE A 55 2.09 -4.19 -2.02
C ILE A 55 2.07 -5.01 -0.73
N THR A 56 3.21 -5.56 -0.31
CA THR A 56 3.25 -6.52 0.80
C THR A 56 2.95 -5.89 2.15
N SER A 57 3.29 -4.62 2.35
CA SER A 57 2.97 -3.90 3.59
C SER A 57 1.46 -3.76 3.80
N ALA A 58 0.67 -3.66 2.73
CA ALA A 58 -0.77 -3.56 2.81
C ALA A 58 -1.41 -4.82 3.44
N PHE A 59 -0.83 -6.00 3.23
CA PHE A 59 -1.34 -7.25 3.80
C PHE A 59 -0.79 -7.55 5.20
N SER A 60 0.19 -6.76 5.67
CA SER A 60 0.84 -6.95 6.97
C SER A 60 0.15 -6.15 8.07
N HIS A 61 -0.02 -6.73 9.25
CA HIS A 61 -0.66 -6.07 10.40
C HIS A 61 0.19 -6.23 11.66
N ILE A 62 0.28 -5.16 12.46
CA ILE A 62 1.15 -5.09 13.65
C ILE A 62 0.56 -5.89 14.81
N SER A 63 -0.74 -5.74 15.06
CA SER A 63 -1.42 -6.31 16.22
C SER A 63 -2.74 -6.98 15.84
N VAL A 64 -3.23 -7.85 16.72
CA VAL A 64 -4.57 -8.47 16.57
C VAL A 64 -5.65 -7.44 16.44
N LEU A 65 -5.64 -6.39 17.26
CA LEU A 65 -6.64 -5.32 17.20
C LEU A 65 -6.59 -4.60 15.86
N HIS A 66 -5.40 -4.27 15.35
CA HIS A 66 -5.23 -3.64 14.04
C HIS A 66 -5.78 -4.54 12.92
N LEU A 67 -5.51 -5.85 12.96
CA LEU A 67 -6.07 -6.82 12.03
C LEU A 67 -7.60 -6.87 12.12
N VAL A 68 -8.15 -7.05 13.33
CA VAL A 68 -9.61 -7.19 13.54
C VAL A 68 -10.35 -5.94 13.08
N PHE A 69 -9.87 -4.74 13.41
CA PHE A 69 -10.48 -3.49 12.97
C PHE A 69 -10.52 -3.39 11.43
N ASN A 70 -9.39 -3.66 10.77
CA ASN A 70 -9.33 -3.63 9.31
C ASN A 70 -10.25 -4.67 8.67
N MET A 71 -10.21 -5.90 9.15
CA MET A 71 -10.98 -7.00 8.55
C MET A 71 -12.48 -6.85 8.80
N SER A 72 -12.91 -6.36 9.96
CA SER A 72 -14.31 -6.06 10.24
C SER A 72 -14.85 -4.93 9.35
N ALA A 73 -14.05 -3.86 9.18
CA ALA A 73 -14.42 -2.78 8.27
C ALA A 73 -14.47 -3.26 6.82
N LEU A 74 -13.48 -4.04 6.38
CA LEU A 74 -13.43 -4.61 5.04
C LEU A 74 -14.61 -5.54 4.76
N TRP A 75 -14.99 -6.37 5.74
CA TRP A 75 -16.18 -7.23 5.65
C TRP A 75 -17.46 -6.43 5.43
N SER A 76 -17.63 -5.34 6.18
CA SER A 76 -18.79 -4.45 6.04
C SER A 76 -18.80 -3.75 4.68
N LEU A 77 -17.64 -3.35 4.17
CA LEU A 77 -17.48 -2.73 2.86
C LEU A 77 -17.56 -3.71 1.69
N GLY A 78 -17.44 -5.01 1.95
CA GLY A 78 -17.53 -6.07 0.94
C GLY A 78 -18.88 -6.12 0.18
N VAL A 79 -19.89 -5.37 0.62
CA VAL A 79 -21.12 -5.15 -0.15
C VAL A 79 -20.84 -4.57 -1.54
N VAL A 80 -19.73 -3.87 -1.73
CA VAL A 80 -19.29 -3.33 -3.02
C VAL A 80 -18.93 -4.41 -4.02
N GLU A 81 -18.50 -5.57 -3.54
CA GLU A 81 -18.16 -6.71 -4.38
C GLU A 81 -19.37 -7.46 -4.92
N GLN A 82 -20.47 -7.45 -4.16
CA GLN A 82 -21.69 -8.22 -4.51
C GLN A 82 -22.25 -7.78 -5.86
N LEU A 83 -22.67 -8.75 -6.69
CA LEU A 83 -23.39 -8.48 -7.91
C LEU A 83 -24.81 -8.02 -7.58
N GLY A 84 -25.24 -6.90 -8.12
CA GLY A 84 -26.57 -6.36 -7.90
C GLY A 84 -26.62 -4.85 -8.05
N HIS A 85 -27.70 -4.23 -7.55
CA HIS A 85 -27.97 -2.79 -7.69
C HIS A 85 -26.85 -1.88 -7.14
N MET A 86 -25.97 -2.41 -6.30
CA MET A 86 -24.96 -1.67 -5.53
C MET A 86 -23.53 -2.13 -5.81
N GLY A 87 -23.33 -3.34 -6.34
CA GLY A 87 -22.00 -3.95 -6.44
C GLY A 87 -21.34 -3.79 -7.79
N LEU A 88 -20.03 -3.71 -7.77
CA LEU A 88 -19.18 -3.61 -8.95
C LEU A 88 -18.83 -4.99 -9.53
N GLY A 89 -19.05 -6.05 -8.77
CA GLY A 89 -18.56 -7.39 -9.07
C GLY A 89 -17.12 -7.60 -8.68
N VAL A 90 -16.72 -8.87 -8.59
CA VAL A 90 -15.41 -9.32 -8.08
C VAL A 90 -14.24 -8.69 -8.84
N GLY A 91 -14.30 -8.67 -10.18
CA GLY A 91 -13.21 -8.17 -11.01
C GLY A 91 -12.93 -6.68 -10.78
N TYR A 92 -13.96 -5.85 -10.77
CA TYR A 92 -13.81 -4.41 -10.51
C TYR A 92 -13.41 -4.13 -9.07
N TYR A 93 -13.94 -4.90 -8.10
CA TYR A 93 -13.55 -4.76 -6.71
C TYR A 93 -12.06 -5.04 -6.49
N LEU A 94 -11.54 -6.13 -7.06
CA LEU A 94 -10.12 -6.47 -6.99
C LEU A 94 -9.27 -5.41 -7.71
N HIS A 95 -9.69 -4.99 -8.91
CA HIS A 95 -8.99 -3.96 -9.68
C HIS A 95 -8.82 -2.66 -8.87
N TYR A 96 -9.92 -2.09 -8.37
CA TYR A 96 -9.84 -0.86 -7.59
C TYR A 96 -9.14 -1.05 -6.25
N SER A 97 -9.21 -2.24 -5.64
CA SER A 97 -8.44 -2.55 -4.43
C SER A 97 -6.93 -2.51 -4.71
N ILE A 98 -6.47 -3.05 -5.84
CA ILE A 98 -5.06 -2.95 -6.26
C ILE A 98 -4.67 -1.49 -6.54
N VAL A 99 -5.51 -0.74 -7.26
CA VAL A 99 -5.29 0.69 -7.51
C VAL A 99 -5.16 1.46 -6.20
N LEU A 100 -6.04 1.21 -5.24
CA LEU A 100 -5.98 1.82 -3.92
C LEU A 100 -4.68 1.48 -3.18
N VAL A 101 -4.23 0.22 -3.19
CA VAL A 101 -2.95 -0.18 -2.58
C VAL A 101 -1.79 0.59 -3.21
N VAL A 102 -1.67 0.52 -4.54
CA VAL A 102 -0.50 1.05 -5.25
C VAL A 102 -0.47 2.58 -5.19
N LEU A 103 -1.56 3.25 -5.55
CA LEU A 103 -1.57 4.72 -5.60
C LEU A 103 -1.54 5.35 -4.22
N SER A 104 -2.18 4.74 -3.19
CA SER A 104 -2.05 5.24 -1.83
C SER A 104 -0.63 5.06 -1.30
N GLY A 105 0.03 3.93 -1.58
CA GLY A 105 1.43 3.71 -1.21
C GLY A 105 2.38 4.71 -1.88
N LEU A 106 2.19 4.98 -3.18
CA LEU A 106 2.97 6.00 -3.90
C LEU A 106 2.71 7.40 -3.36
N LEU A 107 1.46 7.73 -3.02
CA LEU A 107 1.11 9.04 -2.45
C LEU A 107 1.73 9.23 -1.05
N VAL A 108 1.77 8.18 -0.23
CA VAL A 108 2.47 8.19 1.07
C VAL A 108 3.96 8.45 0.87
N LEU A 109 4.62 7.72 -0.03
CA LEU A 109 6.05 7.91 -0.31
C LEU A 109 6.34 9.30 -0.87
N GLY A 110 5.51 9.81 -1.77
CA GLY A 110 5.60 11.17 -2.30
C GLY A 110 5.44 12.22 -1.20
N SER A 111 4.50 12.01 -0.28
CA SER A 111 4.30 12.87 0.88
C SER A 111 5.52 12.87 1.81
N TYR A 112 6.08 11.69 2.10
CA TYR A 112 7.31 11.59 2.90
C TYR A 112 8.48 12.26 2.19
N HIS A 113 8.63 12.08 0.88
CA HIS A 113 9.66 12.76 0.09
C HIS A 113 9.59 14.28 0.24
N VAL A 114 8.40 14.87 0.11
CA VAL A 114 8.19 16.31 0.27
C VAL A 114 8.48 16.76 1.70
N LEU A 115 7.97 16.03 2.70
CA LEU A 115 8.17 16.37 4.12
C LEU A 115 9.65 16.32 4.52
N ILE A 116 10.40 15.34 4.04
CA ILE A 116 11.83 15.18 4.33
C ILE A 116 12.65 16.23 3.57
N ASN A 117 12.49 16.32 2.25
CA ASN A 117 13.40 17.11 1.42
C ASN A 117 13.07 18.61 1.45
N ARG A 118 11.78 18.97 1.46
CA ARG A 118 11.34 20.36 1.43
C ARG A 118 11.18 20.96 2.81
N PHE A 119 10.58 20.21 3.76
CA PHE A 119 10.30 20.70 5.10
C PHE A 119 11.31 20.24 6.15
N LYS A 120 12.29 19.38 5.77
CA LYS A 120 13.35 18.88 6.64
C LYS A 120 12.87 18.08 7.86
N PHE A 121 11.72 17.45 7.75
CA PHE A 121 11.17 16.59 8.80
C PHE A 121 11.77 15.18 8.71
N GLU A 122 12.99 14.99 9.19
CA GLU A 122 13.72 13.71 9.13
C GLU A 122 13.00 12.55 9.83
N TYR A 123 12.08 12.86 10.75
CA TYR A 123 11.22 11.86 11.40
C TYR A 123 10.53 10.93 10.40
N PHE A 124 10.04 11.46 9.27
CA PHE A 124 9.30 10.67 8.27
C PHE A 124 10.16 9.69 7.47
N ARG A 125 11.48 9.74 7.59
CA ARG A 125 12.39 8.81 6.91
C ARG A 125 12.17 7.36 7.36
N ARG A 126 11.92 7.17 8.68
CA ARG A 126 11.78 5.86 9.32
C ARG A 126 10.35 5.50 9.71
N VAL A 127 9.40 6.40 9.47
CA VAL A 127 7.98 6.08 9.70
C VAL A 127 7.59 4.94 8.80
N THR A 128 7.09 3.88 9.42
CA THR A 128 6.73 2.64 8.74
C THR A 128 5.21 2.50 8.67
N ALA A 129 4.68 2.31 7.47
CA ALA A 129 3.27 2.07 7.22
C ALA A 129 3.02 0.59 6.92
N VAL A 130 2.02 0.02 7.57
CA VAL A 130 1.53 -1.35 7.35
C VAL A 130 0.01 -1.41 7.52
N GLY A 131 -0.63 -2.36 6.85
CA GLY A 131 -2.05 -2.65 6.98
C GLY A 131 -2.87 -2.29 5.76
N TYR A 132 -3.99 -2.98 5.63
CA TYR A 132 -4.94 -2.83 4.52
C TYR A 132 -5.83 -1.58 4.65
N SER A 133 -5.56 -0.77 5.65
CA SER A 133 -6.41 0.37 6.03
C SER A 133 -6.54 1.44 4.95
N CYS A 134 -5.50 1.70 4.15
CA CYS A 134 -5.62 2.63 3.02
C CYS A 134 -6.72 2.20 2.02
N VAL A 135 -6.85 0.89 1.78
CA VAL A 135 -7.91 0.32 0.93
C VAL A 135 -9.27 0.43 1.60
N VAL A 136 -9.34 0.14 2.90
CA VAL A 136 -10.58 0.29 3.70
C VAL A 136 -11.08 1.74 3.64
N PHE A 137 -10.20 2.71 3.88
CA PHE A 137 -10.54 4.14 3.78
C PHE A 137 -10.92 4.55 2.35
N GLY A 138 -10.24 4.02 1.34
CA GLY A 138 -10.56 4.24 -0.06
C GLY A 138 -11.96 3.74 -0.43
N TRP A 139 -12.31 2.49 -0.06
CA TRP A 139 -13.64 1.94 -0.31
C TRP A 139 -14.72 2.67 0.49
N MET A 140 -14.46 3.03 1.74
CA MET A 140 -15.37 3.83 2.54
C MET A 140 -15.66 5.18 1.85
N THR A 141 -14.64 5.82 1.27
CA THR A 141 -14.76 7.08 0.54
C THR A 141 -15.55 6.89 -0.76
N ILE A 142 -15.26 5.85 -1.54
CA ILE A 142 -16.02 5.55 -2.77
C ILE A 142 -17.50 5.37 -2.45
N LEU A 143 -17.83 4.61 -1.41
CA LEU A 143 -19.21 4.42 -0.97
C LEU A 143 -19.85 5.70 -0.45
N SER A 144 -19.10 6.55 0.26
CA SER A 144 -19.63 7.82 0.78
C SER A 144 -20.11 8.76 -0.34
N VAL A 145 -19.43 8.73 -1.48
CA VAL A 145 -19.81 9.51 -2.66
C VAL A 145 -20.92 8.86 -3.47
N ARG A 146 -20.85 7.53 -3.64
CA ARG A 146 -21.80 6.78 -4.48
C ARG A 146 -23.16 6.57 -3.81
N GLN A 147 -23.17 6.49 -2.48
CA GLN A 147 -24.37 6.16 -1.69
C GLN A 147 -24.45 7.00 -0.42
N PRO A 148 -24.54 8.32 -0.52
CA PRO A 148 -24.43 9.23 0.63
C PRO A 148 -25.51 9.01 1.70
N SER A 149 -26.67 8.43 1.32
CA SER A 149 -27.79 8.14 2.23
C SER A 149 -27.66 6.82 2.98
N SER A 150 -26.66 6.00 2.66
CA SER A 150 -26.44 4.72 3.31
C SER A 150 -25.83 4.88 4.70
N LYS A 151 -25.92 3.82 5.50
CA LYS A 151 -25.28 3.73 6.81
C LYS A 151 -24.23 2.63 6.80
N LEU A 152 -23.06 2.91 7.36
CA LEU A 152 -22.01 1.94 7.58
C LEU A 152 -22.18 1.32 8.97
N ASN A 153 -22.39 0.01 9.03
CA ASN A 153 -22.46 -0.72 10.28
C ASN A 153 -21.11 -1.33 10.62
N LEU A 154 -20.43 -0.75 11.60
CA LEU A 154 -19.17 -1.25 12.12
C LEU A 154 -19.42 -2.14 13.34
N PHE A 155 -18.76 -3.30 13.39
CA PHE A 155 -18.85 -4.27 14.51
C PHE A 155 -20.27 -4.74 14.84
N GLY A 156 -21.25 -4.54 13.96
CA GLY A 156 -22.66 -4.94 14.20
C GLY A 156 -23.46 -4.07 15.18
N PHE A 157 -22.82 -3.10 15.85
CA PHE A 157 -23.50 -2.22 16.81
C PHE A 157 -23.33 -0.72 16.55
N LEU A 158 -22.32 -0.31 15.80
CA LEU A 158 -22.07 1.09 15.47
C LEU A 158 -22.54 1.40 14.06
N SER A 159 -23.57 2.25 13.93
CA SER A 159 -24.11 2.69 12.64
C SER A 159 -23.79 4.16 12.41
N LEU A 160 -22.95 4.45 11.42
CA LEU A 160 -22.52 5.80 11.04
C LEU A 160 -23.11 6.21 9.68
N PRO A 161 -23.49 7.50 9.49
CA PRO A 161 -23.80 8.03 8.18
C PRO A 161 -22.59 7.89 7.27
N ILE A 162 -22.73 7.21 6.13
CA ILE A 162 -21.55 6.89 5.28
C ILE A 162 -20.90 8.14 4.65
N SER A 163 -21.68 9.23 4.50
CA SER A 163 -21.17 10.48 3.89
C SER A 163 -19.97 11.07 4.61
N PHE A 164 -19.91 10.98 5.92
CA PHE A 164 -18.84 11.52 6.75
C PHE A 164 -17.91 10.44 7.29
N ALA A 165 -18.27 9.17 7.12
CA ALA A 165 -17.56 8.03 7.68
C ALA A 165 -16.03 8.02 7.42
N PRO A 166 -15.50 8.42 6.24
CA PRO A 166 -14.06 8.45 6.02
C PRO A 166 -13.33 9.40 6.98
N PHE A 167 -13.87 10.60 7.20
CA PHE A 167 -13.24 11.60 8.06
C PHE A 167 -13.43 11.31 9.54
N GLU A 168 -14.64 10.88 9.93
CA GLU A 168 -14.91 10.44 11.31
C GLU A 168 -14.01 9.27 11.69
N SER A 169 -13.87 8.28 10.79
CA SER A 169 -12.98 7.13 10.98
C SER A 169 -11.52 7.55 11.03
N LEU A 170 -11.10 8.53 10.22
CA LEU A 170 -9.74 9.06 10.23
C LEU A 170 -9.40 9.68 11.58
N ILE A 171 -10.29 10.53 12.11
CA ILE A 171 -10.13 11.15 13.42
C ILE A 171 -10.14 10.08 14.52
N PHE A 172 -11.12 9.18 14.50
CA PHE A 172 -11.26 8.13 15.48
C PHE A 172 -10.03 7.22 15.53
N THR A 173 -9.55 6.74 14.38
CA THR A 173 -8.38 5.86 14.32
C THR A 173 -7.10 6.57 14.74
N SER A 174 -6.96 7.87 14.46
CA SER A 174 -5.81 8.67 14.89
C SER A 174 -5.75 8.85 16.40
N ILE A 175 -6.90 8.84 17.09
CA ILE A 175 -6.99 8.93 18.54
C ILE A 175 -6.80 7.56 19.20
N ILE A 176 -7.49 6.53 18.72
CA ILE A 176 -7.52 5.20 19.35
C ILE A 176 -6.28 4.37 19.03
N VAL A 177 -5.70 4.55 17.83
CA VAL A 177 -4.51 3.82 17.38
C VAL A 177 -3.42 4.81 16.96
N PRO A 178 -2.72 5.45 17.91
CA PRO A 178 -1.71 6.49 17.60
C PRO A 178 -0.58 6.01 16.70
N GLN A 179 -0.36 4.70 16.62
CA GLN A 179 0.64 4.07 15.75
C GLN A 179 0.15 3.90 14.30
N ALA A 180 -1.14 4.11 14.03
CA ALA A 180 -1.68 4.04 12.68
C ALA A 180 -1.18 5.22 11.84
N SER A 181 -0.82 4.94 10.59
CA SER A 181 -0.32 5.98 9.68
C SER A 181 -1.45 6.90 9.24
N PHE A 182 -1.52 8.11 9.82
CA PHE A 182 -2.46 9.14 9.37
C PHE A 182 -2.36 9.38 7.86
N LEU A 183 -1.12 9.53 7.34
CA LEU A 183 -0.89 9.75 5.90
C LEU A 183 -1.33 8.57 5.05
N GLY A 184 -1.21 7.33 5.57
CA GLY A 184 -1.72 6.14 4.88
C GLY A 184 -3.24 6.18 4.73
N HIS A 185 -3.97 6.46 5.80
CA HIS A 185 -5.44 6.58 5.77
C HIS A 185 -5.90 7.75 4.90
N PHE A 186 -5.28 8.91 5.06
CA PHE A 186 -5.60 10.10 4.28
C PHE A 186 -5.32 9.91 2.79
N SER A 187 -4.23 9.21 2.43
CA SER A 187 -3.94 8.84 1.04
C SER A 187 -5.03 7.95 0.46
N GLY A 188 -5.53 6.98 1.23
CA GLY A 188 -6.66 6.15 0.84
C GLY A 188 -7.92 6.98 0.54
N ILE A 189 -8.21 7.98 1.38
CA ILE A 189 -9.34 8.92 1.17
C ILE A 189 -9.17 9.70 -0.14
N ILE A 190 -7.98 10.28 -0.39
CA ILE A 190 -7.72 11.06 -1.61
C ILE A 190 -7.89 10.21 -2.86
N ILE A 191 -7.31 9.02 -2.90
CA ILE A 191 -7.44 8.11 -4.04
C ILE A 191 -8.89 7.63 -4.18
N GLY A 192 -9.57 7.35 -3.06
CA GLY A 192 -10.99 6.99 -3.05
C GLY A 192 -11.87 8.06 -3.69
N TYR A 193 -11.69 9.34 -3.36
CA TYR A 193 -12.37 10.45 -4.04
C TYR A 193 -12.02 10.54 -5.52
N SER A 194 -10.74 10.36 -5.86
CA SER A 194 -10.30 10.40 -7.26
C SER A 194 -10.98 9.32 -8.11
N ILE A 195 -11.17 8.11 -7.56
CA ILE A 195 -11.94 7.03 -8.20
C ILE A 195 -13.43 7.39 -8.26
N ALA A 196 -14.01 7.85 -7.17
CA ALA A 196 -15.44 8.12 -7.07
C ALA A 196 -15.92 9.24 -8.00
N TRP A 197 -15.07 10.26 -8.21
CA TRP A 197 -15.33 11.38 -9.14
C TRP A 197 -14.93 11.07 -10.58
N GLY A 198 -14.41 9.86 -10.86
CA GLY A 198 -14.05 9.44 -12.21
C GLY A 198 -12.75 10.08 -12.74
N LEU A 199 -11.90 10.63 -11.86
CA LEU A 199 -10.55 11.08 -12.25
C LEU A 199 -9.66 9.89 -12.58
N ILE A 200 -9.86 8.79 -11.85
CA ILE A 200 -9.27 7.48 -12.16
C ILE A 200 -10.38 6.66 -12.80
N HIS A 201 -10.35 6.54 -14.11
CA HIS A 201 -11.36 5.83 -14.86
C HIS A 201 -11.27 4.34 -14.62
N GLY A 202 -12.44 3.68 -14.54
CA GLY A 202 -12.53 2.23 -14.55
C GLY A 202 -11.98 1.70 -15.87
N MET A 203 -11.02 0.82 -15.79
CA MET A 203 -10.41 0.19 -16.94
C MET A 203 -11.34 -0.90 -17.48
N ASN A 204 -11.41 -1.04 -18.80
CA ASN A 204 -11.95 -2.26 -19.39
C ASN A 204 -11.06 -3.45 -19.00
N ASN A 205 -11.54 -4.68 -19.20
CA ASN A 205 -10.80 -5.89 -18.81
C ASN A 205 -9.37 -5.95 -19.38
N TYR A 206 -9.16 -5.41 -20.58
CA TYR A 206 -7.82 -5.36 -21.20
C TYR A 206 -6.86 -4.52 -20.38
N TRP A 207 -7.24 -3.32 -20.00
CA TRP A 207 -6.42 -2.42 -19.19
C TRP A 207 -6.18 -2.97 -17.77
N ALA A 208 -7.20 -3.60 -17.17
CA ALA A 208 -7.06 -4.23 -15.86
C ALA A 208 -6.00 -5.36 -15.88
N VAL A 209 -6.05 -6.22 -16.89
CA VAL A 209 -5.08 -7.31 -17.07
C VAL A 209 -3.69 -6.76 -17.40
N SER A 210 -3.62 -5.75 -18.29
CA SER A 210 -2.35 -5.11 -18.64
C SER A 210 -1.70 -4.44 -17.43
N MET A 211 -2.47 -3.70 -16.63
CA MET A 211 -1.95 -3.05 -15.42
C MET A 211 -1.49 -4.08 -14.39
N LEU A 212 -2.23 -5.17 -14.19
CA LEU A 212 -1.81 -6.26 -13.32
C LEU A 212 -0.49 -6.88 -13.82
N GLY A 213 -0.37 -7.09 -15.12
CA GLY A 213 0.85 -7.58 -15.74
C GLY A 213 2.06 -6.67 -15.47
N TRP A 214 1.89 -5.36 -15.68
CA TRP A 214 2.94 -4.37 -15.38
C TRP A 214 3.32 -4.32 -13.89
N ILE A 215 2.34 -4.39 -12.99
CA ILE A 215 2.58 -4.44 -11.54
C ILE A 215 3.44 -5.66 -11.20
N LEU A 216 3.11 -6.84 -11.75
CA LEU A 216 3.87 -8.06 -11.52
C LEU A 216 5.31 -7.97 -12.07
N ILE A 217 5.50 -7.38 -13.25
CA ILE A 217 6.82 -7.17 -13.86
C ILE A 217 7.66 -6.24 -12.97
N VAL A 218 7.13 -5.07 -12.62
CA VAL A 218 7.84 -4.10 -11.76
C VAL A 218 8.14 -4.69 -10.39
N PHE A 219 7.20 -5.46 -9.84
CA PHE A 219 7.37 -6.18 -8.59
C PHE A 219 8.52 -7.21 -8.68
N GLY A 220 8.56 -8.02 -9.74
CA GLY A 220 9.63 -9.00 -9.97
C GLY A 220 11.00 -8.34 -10.14
N ILE A 221 11.08 -7.26 -10.94
CA ILE A 221 12.31 -6.47 -11.10
C ILE A 221 12.78 -5.90 -9.76
N SER A 222 11.86 -5.33 -8.97
CA SER A 222 12.18 -4.76 -7.66
C SER A 222 12.68 -5.82 -6.67
N LEU A 223 12.08 -7.01 -6.66
CA LEU A 223 12.56 -8.13 -5.83
C LEU A 223 14.00 -8.55 -6.19
N LYS A 224 14.30 -8.59 -7.49
CA LYS A 224 15.65 -8.92 -7.96
C LYS A 224 16.66 -7.82 -7.60
N GLN A 225 16.34 -6.56 -7.87
CA GLN A 225 17.22 -5.41 -7.57
C GLN A 225 17.51 -5.26 -6.08
N SER A 226 16.54 -5.56 -5.23
CA SER A 226 16.71 -5.51 -3.77
C SER A 226 17.47 -6.70 -3.20
N GLY A 227 17.81 -7.71 -4.03
CA GLY A 227 18.42 -8.97 -3.58
C GLY A 227 17.50 -9.84 -2.72
N ALA A 228 16.21 -9.52 -2.62
CA ALA A 228 15.25 -10.29 -1.85
C ALA A 228 14.94 -11.64 -2.49
N TYR A 229 15.04 -11.72 -3.82
CA TYR A 229 14.89 -12.95 -4.59
C TYR A 229 15.70 -12.90 -5.88
N ASP A 230 16.40 -14.00 -6.20
CA ASP A 230 17.16 -14.12 -7.45
C ASP A 230 16.38 -14.96 -8.47
N PHE A 231 15.88 -14.28 -9.51
CA PHE A 231 15.25 -14.93 -10.65
C PHE A 231 16.33 -15.23 -11.70
N GLN A 232 16.72 -16.49 -11.83
CA GLN A 232 17.78 -16.94 -12.76
C GLN A 232 17.50 -16.59 -14.22
N PHE A 233 16.22 -16.45 -14.61
CA PHE A 233 15.79 -16.12 -15.98
C PHE A 233 15.71 -14.61 -16.26
N LEU A 234 15.91 -13.76 -15.23
CA LEU A 234 15.82 -12.30 -15.35
C LEU A 234 17.22 -11.70 -15.15
N GLU A 235 17.92 -11.41 -16.23
CA GLU A 235 19.18 -10.67 -16.19
C GLU A 235 18.90 -9.18 -16.33
N ILE A 236 19.34 -8.37 -15.36
CA ILE A 236 19.27 -6.91 -15.42
C ILE A 236 20.63 -6.42 -15.81
N GLU A 237 20.78 -6.04 -17.07
CA GLU A 237 22.03 -5.46 -17.56
C GLU A 237 22.15 -4.04 -17.00
N SER A 238 23.18 -3.83 -16.19
CA SER A 238 23.51 -2.48 -15.72
C SER A 238 24.09 -1.69 -16.90
N VAL A 239 23.35 -0.72 -17.41
CA VAL A 239 23.90 0.25 -18.36
C VAL A 239 24.95 1.06 -17.61
N THR A 240 26.21 0.65 -17.73
CA THR A 240 27.34 1.49 -17.33
C THR A 240 27.39 2.65 -18.32
N ASP A 241 27.09 3.84 -17.84
CA ASP A 241 27.16 5.04 -18.64
C ASP A 241 28.62 5.23 -19.11
N PRO A 242 28.95 5.11 -20.40
CA PRO A 242 30.33 5.19 -20.87
C PRO A 242 30.95 6.58 -20.66
N CYS A 243 30.16 7.55 -20.22
CA CYS A 243 30.59 8.93 -19.95
C CYS A 243 30.99 9.21 -18.50
N LEU A 244 30.79 8.29 -17.57
CA LEU A 244 31.32 8.45 -16.21
C LEU A 244 32.77 7.94 -16.19
N PRO A 245 33.77 8.81 -15.95
CA PRO A 245 35.16 8.36 -15.79
C PRO A 245 35.19 7.42 -14.59
N GLY A 246 35.54 6.16 -14.84
CA GLY A 246 35.69 5.16 -13.80
C GLY A 246 36.57 5.65 -12.67
N ASN A 247 36.33 5.23 -11.45
CA ASN A 247 37.02 5.55 -10.20
C ASN A 247 38.58 5.45 -10.27
N GLY A 248 39.15 4.94 -11.34
CA GLY A 248 40.59 4.86 -11.57
C GLY A 248 41.30 6.20 -11.77
N ARG A 249 40.61 7.29 -12.16
CA ARG A 249 41.20 8.60 -12.32
C ARG A 249 41.31 9.41 -11.03
N MET A 250 40.49 9.14 -10.02
CA MET A 250 40.66 9.80 -8.71
C MET A 250 41.87 9.30 -7.94
N LEU A 251 42.21 8.02 -8.07
CA LEU A 251 43.40 7.44 -7.45
C LEU A 251 44.71 7.95 -8.11
N GLN A 252 44.70 8.25 -9.42
CA GLN A 252 45.86 8.83 -10.11
C GLN A 252 46.06 10.32 -9.80
N MET A 253 45.00 11.04 -9.45
CA MET A 253 45.10 12.46 -9.10
C MET A 253 45.59 12.66 -7.67
N SER A 254 45.26 11.78 -6.74
CA SER A 254 45.80 11.82 -5.38
C SER A 254 47.28 11.47 -5.33
N SER A 255 47.77 10.52 -6.14
CA SER A 255 49.19 10.18 -6.22
C SER A 255 50.03 11.25 -6.89
N LEU A 256 49.44 12.12 -7.73
CA LEU A 256 50.14 13.27 -8.33
C LEU A 256 50.21 14.48 -7.39
N LEU A 257 49.30 14.58 -6.43
CA LEU A 257 49.32 15.61 -5.39
C LEU A 257 50.33 15.26 -4.29
N ASP A 258 50.42 14.00 -3.89
CA ASP A 258 51.40 13.51 -2.91
C ASP A 258 52.86 13.63 -3.45
N ALA A 259 53.07 13.42 -4.75
CA ALA A 259 54.37 13.58 -5.37
C ALA A 259 54.83 15.05 -5.51
N ARG A 260 53.95 16.02 -5.26
CA ARG A 260 54.25 17.45 -5.34
C ARG A 260 54.74 18.02 -4.00
N ASP A 261 54.37 17.40 -2.91
CA ASP A 261 54.77 17.80 -1.55
C ASP A 261 56.13 17.22 -1.13
N GLU A 262 56.68 16.25 -1.88
CA GLU A 262 58.07 15.77 -1.66
C GLU A 262 59.17 16.55 -2.42
N LEU A 263 58.81 17.60 -3.17
CA LEU A 263 59.73 18.40 -3.96
C LEU A 263 59.84 19.88 -3.51
N VAL A 264 59.45 20.17 -2.25
CA VAL A 264 59.67 21.52 -1.66
C VAL A 264 60.55 21.43 -0.45
#